data_f877dca5dd9bb49747404de53b210098
#
_entry.id   f877dca5dd9bb49747404de53b210098
#
_cell.length_a   1.000
_cell.length_b   1.000
_cell.length_c   1.000
_cell.angle_alpha   90.00
_cell.angle_beta   90.00
_cell.angle_gamma   90.00
#
_symmetry.space_group_name_H-M   'P 1'
#
loop_
_entity.id
_entity.type
_entity.pdbx_description
1 polymer ?
#
loop_
_entity_poly.entity_id
_entity_poly.type
_entity_poly.pdbx_seq_one_letter_code
_entity_poly.pdbx_strand_id
1 'polypeptide(L)'
;MATNNGQSDWNDIIEPGGSGTSGRDSLPSRRAVRAAAGSHASRKAAKASSAGKKGPAKKKHRWAKRIGFSILTVFLGVFIAGMAMFLYLYNTLTVPAPDDLALAQKTTVYYADGTTEMGTLGDINRQIIDTTKLPDYVSKTIVASEDRTFYTNSGVDLKGIFRALVNNLRGGARQGGSTLTQQYVERYYIGETTSYTGKLKEAVLAIKINREKSKDEVIGAYMNTIYFGRGAYGIDAAAQAYFGHGASQLTLSESALLAAVIPAPSAWDPAVNPDKAKERWERDLNLMVEDGWITQADKDAAVFPDTIDPDTLNRASMTGTNGYLMAQVKQELIASGQFDEDKISQGGLRITSTIVKAQQEQAVSAAEGMNEVDGWDPTHQHV
;
A
#
# COMPACT_ATOMS: atom_id res chain seq x y z
N MET A 1 40.65 7.00 -28.94
CA MET A 1 39.83 7.81 -29.85
C MET A 1 38.41 7.75 -29.36
N ALA A 2 37.96 8.88 -28.80
CA ALA A 2 36.65 9.49 -28.78
C ALA A 2 35.45 8.58 -28.41
N THR A 3 34.96 8.56 -27.18
CA THR A 3 34.01 9.46 -26.48
C THR A 3 32.69 9.74 -27.23
N ASN A 4 31.59 9.27 -26.71
CA ASN A 4 30.44 10.14 -26.59
C ASN A 4 29.52 9.72 -25.40
N ASN A 5 29.54 10.54 -24.37
CA ASN A 5 28.59 10.61 -23.27
C ASN A 5 27.32 11.29 -23.78
N GLY A 6 26.18 10.72 -23.54
CA GLY A 6 24.87 11.35 -23.68
C GLY A 6 24.14 11.36 -22.34
N GLN A 7 24.53 12.26 -21.47
CA GLN A 7 23.83 12.60 -20.23
C GLN A 7 22.88 13.75 -20.57
N SER A 8 21.58 13.54 -20.54
CA SER A 8 20.58 14.59 -20.72
C SER A 8 20.24 15.20 -19.34
N ASP A 9 20.77 16.40 -19.14
CA ASP A 9 20.43 17.31 -18.04
C ASP A 9 18.96 17.75 -18.11
N TRP A 10 18.25 17.56 -17.03
CA TRP A 10 16.92 18.11 -16.76
C TRP A 10 16.95 19.25 -15.75
N ASN A 11 17.89 20.19 -15.88
CA ASN A 11 17.98 21.36 -15.02
C ASN A 11 18.06 22.64 -15.83
N ASP A 12 17.03 22.95 -16.60
CA ASP A 12 16.90 24.30 -17.16
C ASP A 12 15.43 24.61 -17.46
N ILE A 13 14.72 25.10 -16.47
CA ILE A 13 13.58 26.04 -16.63
C ILE A 13 13.28 26.62 -15.23
N ILE A 14 13.99 27.64 -14.80
CA ILE A 14 13.54 28.72 -13.94
C ILE A 14 14.68 29.79 -13.96
N GLU A 15 14.56 30.81 -14.77
CA GLU A 15 15.26 32.06 -14.55
C GLU A 15 14.27 33.16 -14.07
N PRO A 16 14.65 33.95 -13.08
CA PRO A 16 13.91 35.13 -12.69
C PRO A 16 14.59 36.38 -13.32
N GLY A 17 13.92 37.03 -14.23
CA GLY A 17 14.26 38.40 -14.64
C GLY A 17 13.53 39.36 -13.71
N GLY A 18 14.11 40.31 -13.15
CA GLY A 18 14.97 41.38 -13.49
C GLY A 18 14.41 42.65 -12.88
N SER A 19 15.17 43.29 -12.05
CA SER A 19 15.01 44.52 -11.30
C SER A 19 14.58 45.76 -12.13
N GLY A 20 13.78 46.67 -11.52
CA GLY A 20 13.53 48.03 -12.05
C GLY A 20 12.81 48.92 -11.05
N THR A 21 13.55 49.56 -10.23
CA THR A 21 13.52 50.87 -9.59
C THR A 21 12.25 51.75 -9.62
N SER A 22 11.90 52.16 -8.42
CA SER A 22 11.57 53.52 -7.92
C SER A 22 10.41 54.32 -8.55
N GLY A 23 9.51 54.75 -7.69
CA GLY A 23 8.58 55.87 -7.91
C GLY A 23 7.55 55.98 -6.80
N ARG A 24 7.90 56.67 -5.73
CA ARG A 24 6.93 57.22 -4.78
C ARG A 24 5.99 58.16 -5.54
N ASP A 25 4.70 58.12 -5.22
CA ASP A 25 3.99 59.28 -4.69
C ASP A 25 2.51 58.96 -4.40
N SER A 26 2.18 59.22 -3.16
CA SER A 26 1.03 59.94 -2.61
C SER A 26 -0.41 59.53 -2.97
N LEU A 27 -1.08 59.08 -1.94
CA LEU A 27 -2.53 59.25 -1.70
C LEU A 27 -2.92 60.72 -1.67
N PRO A 28 -4.18 61.06 -2.03
CA PRO A 28 -5.08 61.66 -1.05
C PRO A 28 -6.49 61.04 -1.04
N SER A 29 -6.90 60.68 0.10
CA SER A 29 -7.88 61.23 1.05
C SER A 29 -9.20 61.74 0.48
N ARG A 30 -10.20 61.07 0.98
CA ARG A 30 -11.57 61.47 1.29
C ARG A 30 -11.87 62.98 1.24
N ARG A 31 -13.03 63.30 0.70
CA ARG A 31 -14.06 64.22 1.25
C ARG A 31 -14.51 65.30 0.33
N ALA A 32 -15.83 65.43 0.33
CA ALA A 32 -16.67 66.61 0.15
C ALA A 32 -16.92 66.96 -1.34
N VAL A 33 -18.08 67.36 -1.76
CA VAL A 33 -19.07 68.21 -1.12
C VAL A 33 -20.41 68.13 -1.86
N ARG A 34 -21.41 68.22 -1.16
CA ARG A 34 -22.81 68.46 -1.26
C ARG A 34 -23.15 69.75 -1.99
N ALA A 35 -24.37 69.78 -2.54
CA ALA A 35 -25.23 70.95 -2.87
C ALA A 35 -25.16 71.40 -4.31
N ALA A 36 -26.20 71.68 -5.03
CA ALA A 36 -27.43 72.45 -4.76
C ALA A 36 -28.46 72.06 -5.84
N ALA A 37 -29.69 71.79 -5.51
CA ALA A 37 -30.78 72.73 -5.43
C ALA A 37 -31.43 73.14 -6.74
N GLY A 38 -32.71 72.80 -6.85
CA GLY A 38 -33.76 73.65 -7.43
C GLY A 38 -34.13 73.31 -8.89
N SER A 39 -35.30 73.11 -9.30
CA SER A 39 -36.60 73.68 -9.05
C SER A 39 -37.65 73.03 -9.96
N HIS A 40 -38.81 72.92 -9.45
CA HIS A 40 -40.12 72.88 -10.07
C HIS A 40 -40.27 72.87 -11.59
N ALA A 41 -41.05 71.96 -12.14
CA ALA A 41 -42.27 72.27 -12.85
C ALA A 41 -43.13 71.01 -13.11
N SER A 42 -44.32 71.10 -12.61
CA SER A 42 -45.52 70.35 -12.89
C SER A 42 -45.90 70.33 -14.37
N ARG A 43 -46.36 69.24 -14.90
CA ARG A 43 -47.54 69.21 -15.79
C ARG A 43 -48.09 67.78 -15.99
N LYS A 44 -49.38 67.76 -15.83
CA LYS A 44 -50.36 66.70 -15.98
C LYS A 44 -50.32 65.95 -17.35
N ALA A 45 -50.76 64.70 -17.20
CA ALA A 45 -51.63 63.96 -18.11
C ALA A 45 -51.03 63.28 -19.35
N ALA A 46 -51.04 61.96 -19.32
CA ALA A 46 -51.87 61.19 -20.27
C ALA A 46 -51.87 59.70 -19.84
N LYS A 47 -53.07 59.21 -19.53
CA LYS A 47 -53.36 57.77 -19.51
C LYS A 47 -53.18 57.21 -20.91
N ALA A 48 -52.18 56.34 -21.11
CA ALA A 48 -52.16 55.43 -22.25
C ALA A 48 -51.99 54.02 -21.70
N SER A 49 -52.98 53.22 -21.89
CA SER A 49 -53.05 51.78 -21.67
C SER A 49 -51.89 51.07 -22.38
N SER A 50 -50.89 50.59 -21.69
CA SER A 50 -49.95 49.62 -22.24
C SER A 50 -50.35 48.23 -21.81
N ALA A 51 -50.87 47.49 -22.82
CA ALA A 51 -51.06 46.07 -22.70
C ALA A 51 -49.73 45.37 -22.27
N GLY A 52 -49.76 44.80 -21.12
CA GLY A 52 -48.61 44.04 -20.59
C GLY A 52 -48.27 42.88 -21.50
N LYS A 53 -47.16 43.00 -22.19
CA LYS A 53 -46.50 41.85 -22.81
C LYS A 53 -46.02 40.93 -21.69
N LYS A 54 -46.76 39.86 -21.38
CA LYS A 54 -46.29 38.75 -20.59
C LYS A 54 -45.09 38.14 -21.28
N GLY A 55 -43.89 38.37 -20.79
CA GLY A 55 -42.67 37.73 -21.28
C GLY A 55 -42.71 36.22 -21.03
N PRO A 56 -42.00 35.40 -21.83
CA PRO A 56 -42.03 33.96 -21.77
C PRO A 56 -41.11 33.44 -20.64
N ALA A 57 -41.57 33.56 -19.40
CA ALA A 57 -40.71 33.27 -18.21
C ALA A 57 -41.00 31.92 -17.54
N LYS A 58 -41.60 30.92 -18.19
CA LYS A 58 -41.91 29.63 -17.52
C LYS A 58 -41.38 28.35 -18.20
N LYS A 59 -40.69 28.42 -19.35
CA LYS A 59 -40.21 27.20 -20.05
C LYS A 59 -38.90 26.65 -19.48
N LYS A 60 -37.97 27.49 -18.99
CA LYS A 60 -36.68 27.07 -18.43
C LYS A 60 -36.80 26.16 -17.18
N HIS A 61 -37.78 26.40 -16.33
CA HIS A 61 -37.92 25.68 -15.05
C HIS A 61 -38.50 24.25 -15.23
N ARG A 62 -39.26 24.00 -16.28
CA ARG A 62 -39.79 22.66 -16.58
C ARG A 62 -38.72 21.73 -17.14
N TRP A 63 -37.77 22.26 -17.93
CA TRP A 63 -36.66 21.48 -18.50
C TRP A 63 -35.65 21.09 -17.43
N ALA A 64 -35.27 22.00 -16.53
CA ALA A 64 -34.41 21.71 -15.40
C ALA A 64 -35.00 20.62 -14.46
N LYS A 65 -36.32 20.65 -14.21
CA LYS A 65 -36.99 19.59 -13.45
C LYS A 65 -36.97 18.24 -14.14
N ARG A 66 -37.14 18.20 -15.50
CA ARG A 66 -37.07 16.96 -16.29
C ARG A 66 -35.66 16.37 -16.27
N ILE A 67 -34.62 17.21 -16.44
CA ILE A 67 -33.23 16.77 -16.34
C ILE A 67 -32.94 16.26 -14.94
N GLY A 68 -33.30 17.01 -13.90
CA GLY A 68 -33.13 16.57 -12.51
C GLY A 68 -33.81 15.24 -12.21
N PHE A 69 -35.05 15.04 -12.73
CA PHE A 69 -35.76 13.77 -12.59
C PHE A 69 -35.06 12.63 -13.37
N SER A 70 -34.57 12.88 -14.58
CA SER A 70 -33.84 11.88 -15.37
C SER A 70 -32.54 11.48 -14.70
N ILE A 71 -31.78 12.45 -14.16
CA ILE A 71 -30.54 12.18 -13.40
C ILE A 71 -30.86 11.34 -12.16
N LEU A 72 -31.91 11.70 -11.41
CA LEU A 72 -32.34 10.96 -10.23
C LEU A 72 -32.75 9.52 -10.59
N THR A 73 -33.48 9.33 -11.70
CA THR A 73 -33.91 7.99 -12.18
C THR A 73 -32.71 7.12 -12.56
N VAL A 74 -31.73 7.70 -13.30
CA VAL A 74 -30.49 7.01 -13.65
C VAL A 74 -29.70 6.65 -12.38
N PHE A 75 -29.56 7.60 -11.46
CA PHE A 75 -28.89 7.36 -10.18
C PHE A 75 -29.56 6.23 -9.37
N LEU A 76 -30.90 6.26 -9.29
CA LEU A 76 -31.68 5.21 -8.62
C LEU A 76 -31.51 3.84 -9.30
N GLY A 77 -31.52 3.81 -10.63
CA GLY A 77 -31.28 2.58 -11.40
C GLY A 77 -29.89 1.99 -11.13
N VAL A 78 -28.85 2.82 -11.16
CA VAL A 78 -27.48 2.42 -10.82
C VAL A 78 -27.37 1.93 -9.37
N PHE A 79 -28.03 2.63 -8.44
CA PHE A 79 -28.06 2.23 -7.03
C PHE A 79 -28.75 0.86 -6.83
N ILE A 80 -29.90 0.62 -7.47
CA ILE A 80 -30.60 -0.67 -7.39
C ILE A 80 -29.77 -1.78 -8.01
N ALA A 81 -29.15 -1.54 -9.16
CA ALA A 81 -28.27 -2.52 -9.82
C ALA A 81 -27.04 -2.83 -8.95
N GLY A 82 -26.42 -1.81 -8.34
CA GLY A 82 -25.31 -1.97 -7.38
C GLY A 82 -25.71 -2.77 -6.14
N MET A 83 -26.90 -2.50 -5.58
CA MET A 83 -27.43 -3.24 -4.44
C MET A 83 -27.72 -4.71 -4.80
N ALA A 84 -28.32 -4.96 -5.96
CA ALA A 84 -28.57 -6.33 -6.44
C ALA A 84 -27.27 -7.11 -6.64
N MET A 85 -26.26 -6.48 -7.23
CA MET A 85 -24.92 -7.05 -7.40
C MET A 85 -24.27 -7.33 -6.02
N PHE A 86 -24.36 -6.40 -5.08
CA PHE A 86 -23.85 -6.60 -3.72
C PHE A 86 -24.51 -7.79 -3.04
N LEU A 87 -25.84 -7.88 -3.08
CA LEU A 87 -26.59 -9.01 -2.49
C LEU A 87 -26.25 -10.34 -3.17
N TYR A 88 -26.12 -10.34 -4.49
CA TYR A 88 -25.68 -11.51 -5.24
C TYR A 88 -24.30 -11.98 -4.77
N LEU A 89 -23.30 -11.10 -4.75
CA LEU A 89 -21.95 -11.42 -4.30
C LEU A 89 -21.93 -11.84 -2.82
N TYR A 90 -22.68 -11.16 -1.96
CA TYR A 90 -22.75 -11.49 -0.54
C TYR A 90 -23.26 -12.92 -0.28
N ASN A 91 -24.24 -13.37 -1.08
CA ASN A 91 -24.79 -14.73 -0.94
C ASN A 91 -23.97 -15.80 -1.65
N THR A 92 -23.24 -15.47 -2.71
CA THR A 92 -22.48 -16.44 -3.51
C THR A 92 -21.03 -16.59 -3.08
N LEU A 93 -20.41 -15.52 -2.52
CA LEU A 93 -19.04 -15.61 -2.03
C LEU A 93 -19.00 -16.34 -0.69
N THR A 94 -18.22 -17.42 -0.63
CA THR A 94 -17.89 -18.12 0.63
C THR A 94 -16.57 -17.56 1.16
N VAL A 95 -16.45 -17.48 2.48
CA VAL A 95 -15.16 -17.19 3.14
C VAL A 95 -14.41 -18.53 3.18
N PRO A 96 -13.29 -18.68 2.44
CA PRO A 96 -12.52 -19.92 2.48
C PRO A 96 -11.94 -20.17 3.87
N ALA A 97 -11.69 -21.43 4.20
CA ALA A 97 -11.00 -21.76 5.44
C ALA A 97 -9.54 -21.27 5.38
N PRO A 98 -8.97 -20.79 6.50
CA PRO A 98 -7.60 -20.30 6.55
C PRO A 98 -6.53 -21.27 6.04
N ASP A 99 -6.75 -22.56 6.24
CA ASP A 99 -5.76 -23.60 5.95
C ASP A 99 -5.62 -23.92 4.46
N ASP A 100 -6.66 -23.69 3.66
CA ASP A 100 -6.67 -24.03 2.23
C ASP A 100 -5.78 -23.14 1.36
N LEU A 101 -5.51 -21.91 1.80
CA LEU A 101 -4.78 -20.88 1.03
C LEU A 101 -3.31 -20.73 1.45
N ALA A 102 -2.96 -21.20 2.63
CA ALA A 102 -1.58 -21.18 3.12
C ALA A 102 -0.63 -22.04 2.25
N LEU A 103 -1.17 -23.02 1.53
CA LEU A 103 -0.42 -23.91 0.64
C LEU A 103 -0.28 -23.37 -0.80
N ALA A 104 -1.09 -22.39 -1.21
CA ALA A 104 -1.20 -21.96 -2.62
C ALA A 104 -0.20 -20.89 -3.05
N GLN A 105 0.61 -20.33 -2.15
CA GLN A 105 1.48 -19.19 -2.44
C GLN A 105 2.97 -19.48 -2.45
N LYS A 106 3.36 -20.75 -2.47
CA LYS A 106 4.76 -21.16 -2.53
C LYS A 106 5.29 -21.02 -3.97
N THR A 107 6.19 -20.08 -4.23
CA THR A 107 6.89 -20.02 -5.51
C THR A 107 7.87 -21.17 -5.61
N THR A 108 7.65 -22.07 -6.56
CA THR A 108 8.47 -23.26 -6.76
C THR A 108 9.30 -23.14 -8.03
N VAL A 109 10.60 -23.40 -7.93
CA VAL A 109 11.51 -23.49 -9.05
C VAL A 109 11.72 -24.96 -9.43
N TYR A 110 11.59 -25.24 -10.72
CA TYR A 110 11.79 -26.55 -11.30
C TYR A 110 13.04 -26.56 -12.17
N TYR A 111 13.66 -27.72 -12.29
CA TYR A 111 14.67 -27.99 -13.31
C TYR A 111 14.09 -27.85 -14.72
N ALA A 112 14.93 -27.91 -15.74
CA ALA A 112 14.55 -27.74 -17.15
C ALA A 112 13.46 -28.69 -17.63
N ASP A 113 13.23 -29.81 -16.94
CA ASP A 113 12.15 -30.76 -17.21
C ASP A 113 10.76 -30.24 -16.81
N GLY A 114 10.68 -29.14 -16.08
CA GLY A 114 9.44 -28.50 -15.61
C GLY A 114 8.66 -29.33 -14.58
N THR A 115 9.21 -30.44 -14.08
CA THR A 115 8.54 -31.39 -13.16
C THR A 115 9.33 -31.68 -11.91
N THR A 116 10.67 -31.76 -12.02
CA THR A 116 11.53 -31.98 -10.86
C THR A 116 11.76 -30.68 -10.12
N GLU A 117 11.35 -30.61 -8.86
CA GLU A 117 11.56 -29.43 -8.01
C GLU A 117 13.04 -29.24 -7.70
N MET A 118 13.55 -28.02 -7.91
CA MET A 118 14.88 -27.59 -7.54
C MET A 118 14.90 -27.02 -6.12
N GLY A 119 13.86 -26.27 -5.79
CA GLY A 119 13.67 -25.59 -4.51
C GLY A 119 12.53 -24.59 -4.57
N THR A 120 12.39 -23.80 -3.51
CA THR A 120 11.37 -22.76 -3.42
C THR A 120 12.01 -21.40 -3.22
N LEU A 121 11.48 -20.42 -3.92
CA LEU A 121 11.82 -19.01 -3.70
C LEU A 121 10.79 -18.42 -2.74
N GLY A 122 11.30 -17.83 -1.67
CA GLY A 122 10.50 -17.44 -0.53
C GLY A 122 10.33 -18.66 0.40
N ASP A 123 11.26 -18.86 1.28
CA ASP A 123 11.01 -19.65 2.48
C ASP A 123 9.92 -18.92 3.23
N ILE A 124 8.68 -19.43 3.07
CA ILE A 124 7.57 -19.00 3.92
C ILE A 124 7.89 -19.58 5.30
N ASN A 125 8.74 -18.89 6.01
CA ASN A 125 8.90 -19.11 7.43
C ASN A 125 7.65 -18.53 8.09
N ARG A 126 6.57 -19.30 8.06
CA ARG A 126 5.29 -18.91 8.61
C ARG A 126 5.06 -19.73 9.86
N GLN A 127 5.18 -19.08 10.99
CA GLN A 127 4.78 -19.65 12.25
C GLN A 127 3.46 -19.00 12.68
N ILE A 128 2.38 -19.77 12.68
CA ILE A 128 1.09 -19.32 13.22
C ILE A 128 1.19 -19.37 14.74
N ILE A 129 1.05 -18.22 15.37
CA ILE A 129 1.08 -18.10 16.83
C ILE A 129 -0.27 -17.65 17.38
N ASP A 130 -0.48 -17.89 18.65
CA ASP A 130 -1.60 -17.33 19.39
C ASP A 130 -1.34 -15.83 19.69
N THR A 131 -1.86 -14.98 18.81
CA THR A 131 -1.64 -13.53 18.88
C THR A 131 -2.30 -12.87 20.07
N THR A 132 -3.23 -13.55 20.78
CA THR A 132 -3.85 -13.03 21.99
C THR A 132 -2.89 -12.96 23.18
N LYS A 133 -1.75 -13.65 23.07
CA LYS A 133 -0.68 -13.64 24.07
C LYS A 133 0.38 -12.55 23.83
N LEU A 134 0.28 -11.83 22.72
CA LEU A 134 1.17 -10.73 22.44
C LEU A 134 0.82 -9.51 23.30
N PRO A 135 1.79 -8.65 23.60
CA PRO A 135 1.50 -7.36 24.21
C PRO A 135 0.52 -6.54 23.35
N ASP A 136 -0.41 -5.87 23.97
CA ASP A 136 -1.47 -5.08 23.31
C ASP A 136 -0.94 -4.07 22.29
N TYR A 137 0.22 -3.48 22.55
CA TYR A 137 0.80 -2.49 21.64
C TYR A 137 1.20 -3.08 20.28
N VAL A 138 1.42 -4.39 20.16
CA VAL A 138 1.80 -5.04 18.89
C VAL A 138 0.68 -4.89 17.86
N SER A 139 -0.55 -5.25 18.23
CA SER A 139 -1.71 -5.10 17.33
C SER A 139 -2.07 -3.62 17.14
N LYS A 140 -1.97 -2.81 18.19
CA LYS A 140 -2.31 -1.38 18.16
C LYS A 140 -1.38 -0.57 17.27
N THR A 141 -0.07 -0.88 17.20
CA THR A 141 0.85 -0.24 16.25
C THR A 141 0.47 -0.51 14.80
N ILE A 142 0.11 -1.74 14.47
CA ILE A 142 -0.34 -2.09 13.13
C ILE A 142 -1.64 -1.36 12.78
N VAL A 143 -2.59 -1.32 13.70
CA VAL A 143 -3.85 -0.58 13.51
C VAL A 143 -3.60 0.92 13.36
N ALA A 144 -2.69 1.51 14.15
CA ALA A 144 -2.31 2.93 14.01
C ALA A 144 -1.71 3.24 12.65
N SER A 145 -0.83 2.35 12.14
CA SER A 145 -0.18 2.52 10.85
C SER A 145 -1.14 2.37 9.68
N GLU A 146 -1.99 1.34 9.69
CA GLU A 146 -2.73 0.88 8.52
C GLU A 146 -4.21 1.30 8.50
N ASP A 147 -4.91 1.24 9.65
CA ASP A 147 -6.35 1.52 9.71
C ASP A 147 -6.80 1.96 11.10
N ARG A 148 -6.67 3.24 11.42
CA ARG A 148 -7.07 3.82 12.71
C ARG A 148 -8.56 3.65 13.03
N THR A 149 -9.37 3.31 12.01
CA THR A 149 -10.81 3.06 12.18
C THR A 149 -11.14 1.59 12.39
N PHE A 150 -10.13 0.71 12.40
CA PHE A 150 -10.31 -0.74 12.40
C PHE A 150 -11.33 -1.23 13.44
N TYR A 151 -11.19 -0.81 14.70
CA TYR A 151 -12.09 -1.25 15.78
C TYR A 151 -13.52 -0.69 15.68
N THR A 152 -13.74 0.33 14.86
CA THR A 152 -15.03 1.02 14.73
C THR A 152 -15.72 0.86 13.38
N ASN A 153 -14.95 0.49 12.32
CA ASN A 153 -15.51 0.25 10.99
C ASN A 153 -16.18 -1.14 10.88
N SER A 154 -17.00 -1.32 9.85
CA SER A 154 -17.72 -2.58 9.57
C SER A 154 -17.05 -3.44 8.50
N GLY A 155 -15.72 -3.44 8.45
CA GLY A 155 -14.93 -4.14 7.43
C GLY A 155 -14.58 -3.25 6.24
N VAL A 156 -15.30 -2.14 6.03
CA VAL A 156 -15.02 -1.08 5.06
C VAL A 156 -15.18 0.29 5.73
N ASP A 157 -14.34 1.25 5.33
CA ASP A 157 -14.46 2.66 5.77
C ASP A 157 -14.94 3.54 4.61
N LEU A 158 -16.26 3.69 4.47
CA LEU A 158 -16.86 4.52 3.42
C LEU A 158 -16.45 6.00 3.56
N LYS A 159 -16.22 6.50 4.78
CA LYS A 159 -15.77 7.88 5.02
C LYS A 159 -14.31 8.05 4.57
N GLY A 160 -13.46 7.07 4.88
CA GLY A 160 -12.07 7.02 4.44
C GLY A 160 -11.95 6.95 2.93
N ILE A 161 -12.75 6.10 2.27
CA ILE A 161 -12.80 6.00 0.80
C ILE A 161 -13.19 7.34 0.19
N PHE A 162 -14.23 8.00 0.71
CA PHE A 162 -14.65 9.32 0.21
C PHE A 162 -13.58 10.39 0.45
N ARG A 163 -12.96 10.42 1.62
CA ARG A 163 -11.85 11.33 1.96
C ARG A 163 -10.68 11.12 1.00
N ALA A 164 -10.25 9.87 0.79
CA ALA A 164 -9.16 9.54 -0.13
C ALA A 164 -9.48 9.95 -1.56
N LEU A 165 -10.71 9.73 -2.05
CA LEU A 165 -11.16 10.16 -3.36
C LEU A 165 -11.06 11.68 -3.52
N VAL A 166 -11.58 12.46 -2.56
CA VAL A 166 -11.53 13.93 -2.60
C VAL A 166 -10.08 14.43 -2.56
N ASN A 167 -9.23 13.85 -1.72
CA ASN A 167 -7.82 14.20 -1.62
C ASN A 167 -7.08 13.93 -2.94
N ASN A 168 -7.28 12.75 -3.52
CA ASN A 168 -6.64 12.36 -4.78
C ASN A 168 -7.11 13.25 -5.95
N LEU A 169 -8.40 13.62 -6.00
CA LEU A 169 -8.94 14.54 -7.02
C LEU A 169 -8.40 15.98 -6.87
N ARG A 170 -7.99 16.39 -5.66
CA ARG A 170 -7.39 17.69 -5.39
C ARG A 170 -5.88 17.74 -5.63
N GLY A 171 -5.29 16.64 -6.12
CA GLY A 171 -3.85 16.56 -6.34
C GLY A 171 -3.02 16.40 -5.05
N GLY A 172 -3.65 16.02 -3.93
CA GLY A 172 -2.94 15.70 -2.70
C GLY A 172 -2.12 14.41 -2.81
N ALA A 173 -1.26 14.14 -1.83
CA ALA A 173 -0.52 12.89 -1.74
C ALA A 173 -1.49 11.69 -1.82
N ARG A 174 -1.11 10.66 -2.58
CA ARG A 174 -1.94 9.47 -2.79
C ARG A 174 -2.27 8.82 -1.46
N GLN A 175 -3.52 8.86 -1.06
CA GLN A 175 -4.01 8.30 0.19
C GLN A 175 -4.79 7.02 -0.10
N GLY A 176 -4.44 5.93 0.57
CA GLY A 176 -5.19 4.68 0.56
C GLY A 176 -6.47 4.81 1.38
N GLY A 177 -7.51 4.11 0.97
CA GLY A 177 -8.79 4.06 1.69
C GLY A 177 -9.21 2.63 2.04
N SER A 178 -8.34 1.62 1.83
CA SER A 178 -8.60 0.23 2.19
C SER A 178 -8.44 0.02 3.68
N THR A 179 -9.37 -0.70 4.30
CA THR A 179 -9.29 -1.08 5.72
C THR A 179 -8.35 -2.27 5.89
N LEU A 180 -7.96 -2.52 7.13
CA LEU A 180 -7.16 -3.69 7.52
C LEU A 180 -7.87 -5.00 7.17
N THR A 181 -9.19 -5.07 7.35
CA THR A 181 -9.99 -6.23 6.94
C THR A 181 -9.98 -6.42 5.42
N GLN A 182 -10.03 -5.35 4.63
CA GLN A 182 -9.90 -5.41 3.18
C GLN A 182 -8.51 -5.87 2.75
N GLN A 183 -7.45 -5.38 3.37
CA GLN A 183 -6.08 -5.84 3.11
C GLN A 183 -5.91 -7.33 3.43
N TYR A 184 -6.49 -7.79 4.55
CA TYR A 184 -6.50 -9.21 4.90
C TYR A 184 -7.20 -10.06 3.84
N VAL A 185 -8.37 -9.61 3.36
CA VAL A 185 -9.10 -10.27 2.27
C VAL A 185 -8.29 -10.30 0.98
N GLU A 186 -7.73 -9.17 0.59
CA GLU A 186 -6.95 -9.03 -0.65
C GLU A 186 -5.77 -9.98 -0.67
N ARG A 187 -4.98 -9.96 0.40
CA ARG A 187 -3.74 -10.74 0.47
C ARG A 187 -3.98 -12.22 0.71
N TYR A 188 -5.05 -12.57 1.41
CA TYR A 188 -5.29 -13.92 1.86
C TYR A 188 -6.28 -14.70 1.01
N TYR A 189 -7.34 -14.07 0.49
CA TYR A 189 -8.44 -14.77 -0.20
C TYR A 189 -8.53 -14.54 -1.69
N ILE A 190 -8.13 -13.38 -2.18
CA ILE A 190 -8.40 -12.98 -3.57
C ILE A 190 -7.12 -12.85 -4.38
N GLY A 191 -5.99 -12.59 -3.72
CA GLY A 191 -4.76 -12.10 -4.34
C GLY A 191 -4.89 -10.62 -4.72
N GLU A 192 -3.78 -10.00 -5.14
CA GLU A 192 -3.81 -8.60 -5.58
C GLU A 192 -4.79 -8.39 -6.73
N THR A 193 -5.67 -7.41 -6.58
CA THR A 193 -6.65 -7.07 -7.61
C THR A 193 -6.62 -5.59 -7.96
N THR A 194 -6.39 -5.31 -9.24
CA THR A 194 -6.46 -3.96 -9.81
C THR A 194 -7.81 -3.67 -10.46
N SER A 195 -8.68 -4.68 -10.57
CA SER A 195 -9.99 -4.54 -11.22
C SER A 195 -11.06 -4.00 -10.27
N TYR A 196 -11.98 -3.22 -10.78
CA TYR A 196 -13.14 -2.73 -10.01
C TYR A 196 -14.01 -3.88 -9.47
N THR A 197 -14.14 -4.95 -10.22
CA THR A 197 -14.88 -6.15 -9.80
C THR A 197 -14.18 -6.88 -8.68
N GLY A 198 -12.85 -6.96 -8.72
CA GLY A 198 -12.03 -7.50 -7.64
C GLY A 198 -12.17 -6.66 -6.37
N LYS A 199 -12.06 -5.35 -6.46
CA LYS A 199 -12.26 -4.44 -5.31
C LYS A 199 -13.67 -4.50 -4.72
N LEU A 200 -14.69 -4.77 -5.55
CA LEU A 200 -16.04 -4.99 -5.04
C LEU A 200 -16.15 -6.33 -4.27
N LYS A 201 -15.56 -7.41 -4.79
CA LYS A 201 -15.53 -8.70 -4.11
C LYS A 201 -14.79 -8.60 -2.77
N GLU A 202 -13.64 -7.92 -2.75
CA GLU A 202 -12.86 -7.64 -1.54
C GLU A 202 -13.72 -6.91 -0.49
N ALA A 203 -14.41 -5.84 -0.87
CA ALA A 203 -15.28 -5.10 0.03
C ALA A 203 -16.43 -5.96 0.58
N VAL A 204 -17.06 -6.79 -0.26
CA VAL A 204 -18.14 -7.70 0.17
C VAL A 204 -17.62 -8.75 1.15
N LEU A 205 -16.47 -9.37 0.86
CA LEU A 205 -15.85 -10.34 1.77
C LEU A 205 -15.39 -9.70 3.07
N ALA A 206 -14.83 -8.49 3.03
CA ALA A 206 -14.43 -7.76 4.23
C ALA A 206 -15.61 -7.48 5.17
N ILE A 207 -16.77 -7.08 4.60
CA ILE A 207 -18.01 -6.91 5.37
C ILE A 207 -18.47 -8.25 5.96
N LYS A 208 -18.39 -9.33 5.19
CA LYS A 208 -18.81 -10.66 5.62
C LYS A 208 -17.94 -11.17 6.75
N ILE A 209 -16.61 -11.12 6.60
CA ILE A 209 -15.65 -11.49 7.63
C ILE A 209 -15.85 -10.68 8.91
N ASN A 210 -16.04 -9.37 8.80
CA ASN A 210 -16.26 -8.50 9.96
C ASN A 210 -17.57 -8.80 10.70
N ARG A 211 -18.53 -9.49 10.07
CA ARG A 211 -19.77 -9.96 10.71
C ARG A 211 -19.62 -11.34 11.36
N GLU A 212 -18.78 -12.19 10.80
CA GLU A 212 -18.60 -13.57 11.23
C GLU A 212 -17.48 -13.74 12.26
N LYS A 213 -16.52 -12.78 12.30
CA LYS A 213 -15.34 -12.81 13.18
C LYS A 213 -15.24 -11.55 14.01
N SER A 214 -14.70 -11.69 15.21
CA SER A 214 -14.34 -10.55 16.06
C SER A 214 -13.17 -9.76 15.48
N LYS A 215 -13.00 -8.53 15.93
CA LYS A 215 -11.86 -7.69 15.52
C LYS A 215 -10.52 -8.32 15.93
N ASP A 216 -10.47 -8.94 17.09
CA ASP A 216 -9.25 -9.62 17.57
C ASP A 216 -8.92 -10.84 16.72
N GLU A 217 -9.91 -11.62 16.28
CA GLU A 217 -9.67 -12.72 15.32
C GLU A 217 -9.16 -12.20 13.98
N VAL A 218 -9.70 -11.09 13.47
CA VAL A 218 -9.28 -10.51 12.19
C VAL A 218 -7.86 -9.97 12.27
N ILE A 219 -7.52 -9.18 13.30
CA ILE A 219 -6.16 -8.62 13.45
C ILE A 219 -5.15 -9.73 13.72
N GLY A 220 -5.53 -10.75 14.50
CA GLY A 220 -4.69 -11.91 14.76
C GLY A 220 -4.38 -12.70 13.49
N ALA A 221 -5.39 -12.95 12.67
CA ALA A 221 -5.22 -13.60 11.37
C ALA A 221 -4.36 -12.74 10.42
N TYR A 222 -4.57 -11.43 10.38
CA TYR A 222 -3.75 -10.49 9.63
C TYR A 222 -2.28 -10.56 10.06
N MET A 223 -2.00 -10.45 11.35
CA MET A 223 -0.65 -10.53 11.91
C MET A 223 0.06 -11.86 11.58
N ASN A 224 -0.67 -12.95 11.50
CA ASN A 224 -0.11 -14.26 11.15
C ASN A 224 0.09 -14.48 9.65
N THR A 225 -0.40 -13.58 8.79
CA THR A 225 -0.44 -13.83 7.35
C THR A 225 0.31 -12.82 6.50
N ILE A 226 0.41 -11.57 6.98
CA ILE A 226 0.99 -10.49 6.19
C ILE A 226 2.49 -10.67 5.98
N TYR A 227 2.98 -10.19 4.85
CA TYR A 227 4.38 -10.12 4.52
C TYR A 227 5.04 -8.87 5.13
N PHE A 228 6.13 -9.06 5.84
CA PHE A 228 6.89 -7.99 6.49
C PHE A 228 8.24 -7.69 5.83
N GLY A 229 8.56 -8.33 4.70
CA GLY A 229 9.89 -8.27 4.10
C GLY A 229 10.78 -9.43 4.56
N ARG A 230 12.00 -9.52 4.02
CA ARG A 230 13.02 -10.51 4.40
C ARG A 230 12.55 -11.96 4.33
N GLY A 231 11.59 -12.28 3.41
CA GLY A 231 10.97 -13.60 3.34
C GLY A 231 10.03 -13.94 4.50
N ALA A 232 9.75 -13.00 5.42
CA ALA A 232 8.99 -13.25 6.64
C ALA A 232 7.49 -13.01 6.44
N TYR A 233 6.71 -14.07 6.56
CA TYR A 233 5.25 -14.05 6.58
C TYR A 233 4.75 -14.30 8.00
N GLY A 234 4.00 -13.34 8.51
CA GLY A 234 3.53 -13.32 9.89
C GLY A 234 4.50 -12.67 10.86
N ILE A 235 3.92 -12.18 11.95
CA ILE A 235 4.61 -11.33 12.94
C ILE A 235 5.75 -12.05 13.66
N ASP A 236 5.63 -13.37 13.88
CA ASP A 236 6.67 -14.12 14.58
C ASP A 236 7.89 -14.35 13.69
N ALA A 237 7.68 -14.72 12.42
CA ALA A 237 8.74 -14.82 11.44
C ALA A 237 9.42 -13.46 11.20
N ALA A 238 8.65 -12.37 11.20
CA ALA A 238 9.18 -11.03 11.08
C ALA A 238 10.04 -10.64 12.27
N ALA A 239 9.59 -10.90 13.50
CA ALA A 239 10.36 -10.65 14.71
C ALA A 239 11.70 -11.39 14.68
N GLN A 240 11.70 -12.64 14.26
CA GLN A 240 12.93 -13.41 14.10
C GLN A 240 13.84 -12.85 13.00
N ALA A 241 13.30 -12.48 11.83
CA ALA A 241 14.08 -11.97 10.71
C ALA A 241 14.67 -10.58 10.94
N TYR A 242 13.99 -9.76 11.73
CA TYR A 242 14.45 -8.40 12.01
C TYR A 242 15.28 -8.29 13.28
N PHE A 243 14.94 -9.07 14.35
CA PHE A 243 15.48 -8.89 15.69
C PHE A 243 16.07 -10.17 16.31
N GLY A 244 15.87 -11.35 15.72
CA GLY A 244 16.45 -12.61 16.20
C GLY A 244 15.70 -13.25 17.37
N HIS A 245 14.49 -12.80 17.67
CA HIS A 245 13.64 -13.36 18.73
C HIS A 245 12.17 -13.47 18.29
N GLY A 246 11.37 -14.22 19.05
CA GLY A 246 9.94 -14.42 18.71
C GLY A 246 9.08 -13.18 19.03
N ALA A 247 7.89 -13.12 18.43
CA ALA A 247 6.97 -11.99 18.54
C ALA A 247 6.51 -11.71 19.98
N SER A 248 6.52 -12.69 20.87
CA SER A 248 6.18 -12.50 22.29
C SER A 248 7.17 -11.61 23.05
N GLN A 249 8.34 -11.38 22.50
CA GLN A 249 9.41 -10.54 23.08
C GLN A 249 9.51 -9.17 22.41
N LEU A 250 8.68 -8.88 21.41
CA LEU A 250 8.68 -7.60 20.73
C LEU A 250 8.47 -6.45 21.71
N THR A 251 9.34 -5.47 21.66
CA THR A 251 9.18 -4.18 22.33
C THR A 251 8.21 -3.28 21.55
N LEU A 252 7.75 -2.19 22.16
CA LEU A 252 6.96 -1.16 21.49
C LEU A 252 7.69 -0.63 20.25
N SER A 253 8.99 -0.37 20.38
CA SER A 253 9.84 0.19 19.33
C SER A 253 9.96 -0.75 18.13
N GLU A 254 10.20 -2.03 18.37
CA GLU A 254 10.28 -3.06 17.36
C GLU A 254 8.93 -3.29 16.68
N SER A 255 7.83 -3.30 17.44
CA SER A 255 6.48 -3.39 16.91
C SER A 255 6.16 -2.22 15.96
N ALA A 256 6.57 -1.00 16.33
CA ALA A 256 6.40 0.18 15.49
C ALA A 256 7.22 0.09 14.19
N LEU A 257 8.43 -0.48 14.23
CA LEU A 257 9.23 -0.68 13.02
C LEU A 257 8.60 -1.73 12.09
N LEU A 258 8.13 -2.86 12.63
CA LEU A 258 7.43 -3.87 11.82
C LEU A 258 6.17 -3.29 11.18
N ALA A 259 5.38 -2.50 11.91
CA ALA A 259 4.21 -1.83 11.35
C ALA A 259 4.59 -0.81 10.25
N ALA A 260 5.69 -0.09 10.43
CA ALA A 260 6.18 0.92 9.51
C ALA A 260 6.54 0.36 8.13
N VAL A 261 7.05 -0.86 8.05
CA VAL A 261 7.49 -1.47 6.79
C VAL A 261 6.35 -2.14 5.99
N ILE A 262 5.21 -2.46 6.62
CA ILE A 262 4.10 -3.20 5.99
C ILE A 262 3.70 -2.68 4.59
N PRO A 263 3.57 -1.36 4.33
CA PRO A 263 3.07 -0.88 3.03
C PRO A 263 4.03 -1.11 1.86
N ALA A 264 5.34 -1.23 2.13
CA ALA A 264 6.35 -1.49 1.13
C ALA A 264 7.58 -2.19 1.77
N PRO A 265 7.43 -3.46 2.19
CA PRO A 265 8.38 -4.12 3.06
C PRO A 265 9.82 -4.16 2.55
N SER A 266 10.01 -4.47 1.26
CA SER A 266 11.35 -4.50 0.67
C SER A 266 11.95 -3.12 0.43
N ALA A 267 11.11 -2.11 0.13
CA ALA A 267 11.57 -0.75 -0.16
C ALA A 267 11.83 0.08 1.11
N TRP A 268 11.15 -0.25 2.22
CA TRP A 268 11.24 0.46 3.50
C TRP A 268 11.95 -0.34 4.59
N ASP A 269 12.59 -1.45 4.22
CA ASP A 269 13.48 -2.17 5.10
C ASP A 269 14.59 -1.22 5.61
N PRO A 270 14.88 -1.18 6.92
CA PRO A 270 15.95 -0.34 7.48
C PRO A 270 17.32 -0.55 6.84
N ALA A 271 17.60 -1.77 6.36
CA ALA A 271 18.84 -2.07 5.65
C ALA A 271 18.89 -1.46 4.23
N VAL A 272 17.72 -1.17 3.63
CA VAL A 272 17.60 -0.59 2.28
C VAL A 272 17.40 0.92 2.34
N ASN A 273 16.50 1.38 3.21
CA ASN A 273 16.15 2.80 3.34
C ASN A 273 15.93 3.18 4.82
N PRO A 274 17.01 3.37 5.58
CA PRO A 274 16.95 3.65 7.00
C PRO A 274 16.19 4.93 7.34
N ASP A 275 16.34 5.98 6.51
CA ASP A 275 15.67 7.26 6.74
C ASP A 275 14.15 7.12 6.59
N LYS A 276 13.69 6.38 5.58
CA LYS A 276 12.27 6.13 5.37
C LYS A 276 11.67 5.23 6.44
N ALA A 277 12.39 4.20 6.83
CA ALA A 277 11.98 3.34 7.94
C ALA A 277 11.81 4.14 9.23
N LYS A 278 12.77 5.01 9.55
CA LYS A 278 12.73 5.86 10.74
C LYS A 278 11.60 6.90 10.67
N GLU A 279 11.42 7.58 9.54
CA GLU A 279 10.29 8.53 9.34
C GLU A 279 8.95 7.85 9.62
N ARG A 280 8.77 6.65 9.10
CA ARG A 280 7.54 5.87 9.27
C ARG A 280 7.36 5.39 10.71
N TRP A 281 8.41 4.90 11.33
CA TRP A 281 8.44 4.49 12.72
C TRP A 281 8.05 5.63 13.67
N GLU A 282 8.63 6.83 13.50
CA GLU A 282 8.28 8.03 14.27
C GLU A 282 6.81 8.43 14.04
N ARG A 283 6.34 8.36 12.79
CA ARG A 283 4.94 8.60 12.46
C ARG A 283 4.01 7.67 13.21
N ASP A 284 4.30 6.38 13.23
CA ASP A 284 3.42 5.38 13.81
C ASP A 284 3.35 5.51 15.34
N LEU A 285 4.47 5.82 16.01
CA LEU A 285 4.48 6.18 17.42
C LEU A 285 3.68 7.47 17.71
N ASN A 286 3.77 8.48 16.84
CA ASN A 286 2.95 9.70 16.97
C ASN A 286 1.45 9.38 16.89
N LEU A 287 1.06 8.52 15.95
CA LEU A 287 -0.34 8.11 15.80
C LEU A 287 -0.83 7.34 17.02
N MET A 288 0.00 6.50 17.62
CA MET A 288 -0.34 5.80 18.86
C MET A 288 -0.54 6.73 20.05
N VAL A 289 0.25 7.81 20.15
CA VAL A 289 0.03 8.86 21.16
C VAL A 289 -1.29 9.60 20.90
N GLU A 290 -1.54 10.00 19.63
CA GLU A 290 -2.78 10.67 19.24
C GLU A 290 -4.04 9.83 19.55
N ASP A 291 -3.95 8.51 19.37
CA ASP A 291 -5.04 7.57 19.65
C ASP A 291 -5.14 7.20 21.15
N GLY A 292 -4.21 7.68 21.98
CA GLY A 292 -4.19 7.42 23.42
C GLY A 292 -3.81 5.98 23.78
N TRP A 293 -3.13 5.26 22.90
CA TRP A 293 -2.70 3.87 23.12
C TRP A 293 -1.35 3.78 23.83
N ILE A 294 -0.54 4.83 23.72
CA ILE A 294 0.69 5.01 24.50
C ILE A 294 0.75 6.45 25.02
N THR A 295 1.56 6.69 26.03
CA THR A 295 1.82 8.03 26.54
C THR A 295 2.92 8.74 25.74
N GLN A 296 3.00 10.06 25.86
CA GLN A 296 4.13 10.82 25.30
C GLN A 296 5.46 10.33 25.88
N ALA A 297 5.48 9.98 27.16
CA ALA A 297 6.68 9.46 27.82
C ALA A 297 7.14 8.12 27.23
N ASP A 298 6.21 7.22 26.89
CA ASP A 298 6.53 5.95 26.23
C ASP A 298 7.18 6.19 24.86
N LYS A 299 6.63 7.14 24.08
CA LYS A 299 7.21 7.55 22.80
C LYS A 299 8.60 8.17 22.98
N ASP A 300 8.77 9.08 23.94
CA ASP A 300 10.03 9.79 24.16
C ASP A 300 11.14 8.84 24.66
N ALA A 301 10.76 7.73 25.30
CA ALA A 301 11.65 6.66 25.72
C ALA A 301 11.97 5.66 24.59
N ALA A 302 11.20 5.66 23.50
CA ALA A 302 11.40 4.74 22.40
C ALA A 302 12.66 5.10 21.60
N VAL A 303 13.50 4.10 21.35
CA VAL A 303 14.71 4.23 20.52
C VAL A 303 14.50 3.42 19.26
N PHE A 304 14.88 3.97 18.11
CA PHE A 304 14.81 3.24 16.86
C PHE A 304 15.65 1.95 16.96
N PRO A 305 15.04 0.77 16.71
CA PRO A 305 15.71 -0.48 17.02
C PRO A 305 16.76 -0.85 15.97
N ASP A 306 17.84 -1.47 16.42
CA ASP A 306 18.79 -2.14 15.56
C ASP A 306 18.16 -3.39 14.93
N THR A 307 18.54 -3.72 13.72
CA THR A 307 18.04 -4.92 13.02
C THR A 307 19.19 -5.82 12.58
N ILE A 308 18.91 -7.10 12.45
CA ILE A 308 19.83 -8.08 11.86
C ILE A 308 20.13 -7.66 10.42
N ASP A 309 21.37 -7.85 10.00
CA ASP A 309 21.76 -7.69 8.59
C ASP A 309 21.10 -8.80 7.74
N PRO A 310 20.23 -8.46 6.77
CA PRO A 310 19.54 -9.44 5.95
C PRO A 310 20.48 -10.38 5.17
N ASP A 311 21.71 -9.96 4.88
CA ASP A 311 22.69 -10.82 4.22
C ASP A 311 23.13 -11.99 5.09
N THR A 312 23.04 -11.86 6.42
CA THR A 312 23.35 -12.98 7.33
C THR A 312 22.26 -14.05 7.31
N LEU A 313 21.00 -13.66 7.13
CA LEU A 313 19.86 -14.56 7.00
C LEU A 313 19.92 -15.34 5.67
N ASN A 314 20.21 -14.63 4.59
CA ASN A 314 20.32 -15.22 3.25
C ASN A 314 21.44 -16.28 3.17
N ARG A 315 22.56 -16.07 3.87
CA ARG A 315 23.65 -17.05 3.93
C ARG A 315 23.25 -18.33 4.67
N ALA A 316 22.43 -18.23 5.69
CA ALA A 316 21.98 -19.39 6.47
C ALA A 316 20.93 -20.25 5.73
N SER A 317 20.09 -19.63 4.89
CA SER A 317 19.03 -20.33 4.15
C SER A 317 19.49 -20.89 2.80
N MET A 318 20.62 -20.42 2.26
CA MET A 318 21.17 -20.81 0.95
C MET A 318 22.41 -21.68 1.12
N THR A 319 22.29 -22.82 1.78
CA THR A 319 23.39 -23.79 1.90
C THR A 319 23.44 -24.73 0.69
N GLY A 320 24.68 -24.99 0.20
CA GLY A 320 24.92 -25.92 -0.89
C GLY A 320 24.72 -25.33 -2.29
N THR A 321 24.99 -26.15 -3.30
CA THR A 321 24.96 -25.75 -4.72
C THR A 321 23.58 -25.32 -5.20
N ASN A 322 22.51 -25.95 -4.70
CA ASN A 322 21.14 -25.56 -5.03
C ASN A 322 20.78 -24.18 -4.47
N GLY A 323 21.27 -23.78 -3.32
CA GLY A 323 21.07 -22.45 -2.78
C GLY A 323 21.63 -21.36 -3.69
N TYR A 324 22.83 -21.56 -4.21
CA TYR A 324 23.44 -20.66 -5.20
C TYR A 324 22.60 -20.54 -6.47
N LEU A 325 22.16 -21.67 -7.03
CA LEU A 325 21.32 -21.69 -8.22
C LEU A 325 19.97 -20.99 -8.01
N MET A 326 19.36 -21.17 -6.85
CA MET A 326 18.11 -20.49 -6.47
C MET A 326 18.30 -18.98 -6.37
N ALA A 327 19.45 -18.53 -5.81
CA ALA A 327 19.79 -17.12 -5.76
C ALA A 327 19.96 -16.52 -7.17
N GLN A 328 20.62 -17.24 -8.08
CA GLN A 328 20.79 -16.82 -9.48
C GLN A 328 19.44 -16.69 -10.18
N VAL A 329 18.55 -17.68 -10.05
CA VAL A 329 17.19 -17.62 -10.61
C VAL A 329 16.43 -16.41 -10.08
N LYS A 330 16.49 -16.14 -8.77
CA LYS A 330 15.86 -14.95 -8.15
C LYS A 330 16.41 -13.66 -8.73
N GLN A 331 17.74 -13.53 -8.84
CA GLN A 331 18.39 -12.34 -9.39
C GLN A 331 18.03 -12.11 -10.86
N GLU A 332 17.99 -13.17 -11.67
CA GLU A 332 17.60 -13.08 -13.07
C GLU A 332 16.15 -12.62 -13.26
N LEU A 333 15.24 -13.12 -12.44
CA LEU A 333 13.83 -12.67 -12.43
C LEU A 333 13.71 -11.19 -12.09
N ILE A 334 14.42 -10.72 -11.06
CA ILE A 334 14.45 -9.30 -10.68
C ILE A 334 15.08 -8.45 -11.78
N ALA A 335 16.23 -8.91 -12.34
CA ALA A 335 16.91 -8.19 -13.42
C ALA A 335 16.10 -8.08 -14.71
N SER A 336 15.12 -8.98 -14.94
CA SER A 336 14.20 -8.89 -16.07
C SER A 336 13.28 -7.66 -16.01
N GLY A 337 13.14 -7.02 -14.83
CA GLY A 337 12.24 -5.88 -14.58
C GLY A 337 10.74 -6.23 -14.58
N GLN A 338 10.39 -7.52 -14.74
CA GLN A 338 9.00 -7.99 -14.72
C GLN A 338 8.53 -8.42 -13.32
N PHE A 339 9.49 -8.80 -12.48
CA PHE A 339 9.26 -9.30 -11.14
C PHE A 339 10.06 -8.48 -10.13
N ASP A 340 9.44 -8.10 -9.05
CA ASP A 340 10.08 -7.61 -7.84
C ASP A 340 10.12 -8.72 -6.78
N GLU A 341 10.81 -8.49 -5.69
CA GLU A 341 10.96 -9.46 -4.60
C GLU A 341 9.61 -9.86 -3.99
N ASP A 342 8.69 -8.90 -3.89
CA ASP A 342 7.36 -9.11 -3.35
C ASP A 342 6.53 -10.04 -4.25
N LYS A 343 6.57 -9.85 -5.57
CA LYS A 343 5.91 -10.75 -6.53
C LYS A 343 6.49 -12.15 -6.54
N ILE A 344 7.81 -12.27 -6.42
CA ILE A 344 8.48 -13.58 -6.36
C ILE A 344 8.09 -14.30 -5.07
N SER A 345 8.07 -13.60 -3.95
CA SER A 345 7.79 -14.18 -2.63
C SER A 345 6.31 -14.50 -2.41
N GLN A 346 5.40 -13.67 -2.96
CA GLN A 346 3.94 -13.78 -2.73
C GLN A 346 3.18 -14.43 -3.89
N GLY A 347 3.80 -14.52 -5.07
CA GLY A 347 3.08 -14.78 -6.31
C GLY A 347 2.68 -16.24 -6.55
N GLY A 348 3.10 -17.20 -5.74
CA GLY A 348 2.81 -18.62 -6.00
C GLY A 348 3.30 -19.06 -7.39
N LEU A 349 4.43 -18.52 -7.84
CA LEU A 349 4.91 -18.72 -9.20
C LEU A 349 5.41 -20.15 -9.40
N ARG A 350 5.20 -20.66 -10.60
CA ARG A 350 5.81 -21.88 -11.10
C ARG A 350 6.90 -21.51 -12.10
N ILE A 351 8.14 -21.58 -11.68
CA ILE A 351 9.31 -21.17 -12.48
C ILE A 351 10.00 -22.40 -13.00
N THR A 352 10.17 -22.53 -14.30
CA THR A 352 11.00 -23.58 -14.92
C THR A 352 12.32 -22.95 -15.32
N SER A 353 13.43 -23.42 -14.70
CA SER A 353 14.77 -22.98 -15.03
C SER A 353 15.28 -23.67 -16.31
N THR A 354 16.40 -23.19 -16.82
CA THR A 354 17.14 -23.85 -17.91
C THR A 354 18.14 -24.89 -17.40
N ILE A 355 18.25 -25.09 -16.10
CA ILE A 355 19.22 -25.96 -15.43
C ILE A 355 18.81 -27.42 -15.57
N VAL A 356 19.64 -28.25 -16.13
CA VAL A 356 19.44 -29.69 -16.28
C VAL A 356 20.00 -30.40 -15.07
N LYS A 357 19.15 -31.09 -14.28
CA LYS A 357 19.52 -31.74 -13.02
C LYS A 357 20.73 -32.65 -13.15
N ALA A 358 20.74 -33.55 -14.15
CA ALA A 358 21.82 -34.50 -14.36
C ALA A 358 23.17 -33.82 -14.65
N GLN A 359 23.16 -32.69 -15.37
CA GLN A 359 24.38 -31.92 -15.65
C GLN A 359 24.89 -31.21 -14.39
N GLN A 360 23.99 -30.71 -13.58
CA GLN A 360 24.34 -30.09 -12.30
C GLN A 360 24.94 -31.11 -11.33
N GLU A 361 24.36 -32.29 -11.21
CA GLU A 361 24.90 -33.38 -10.38
C GLU A 361 26.28 -33.81 -10.83
N GLN A 362 26.52 -33.88 -12.15
CA GLN A 362 27.83 -34.17 -12.69
C GLN A 362 28.85 -33.08 -12.40
N ALA A 363 28.44 -31.80 -12.49
CA ALA A 363 29.32 -30.67 -12.20
C ALA A 363 29.71 -30.64 -10.70
N VAL A 364 28.76 -30.90 -9.79
CA VAL A 364 29.01 -31.02 -8.35
C VAL A 364 29.99 -32.16 -8.08
N SER A 365 29.73 -33.35 -8.63
CA SER A 365 30.59 -34.52 -8.45
C SER A 365 32.01 -34.29 -8.99
N ALA A 366 32.15 -33.59 -10.14
CA ALA A 366 33.44 -33.24 -10.67
C ALA A 366 34.20 -32.23 -9.78
N ALA A 367 33.47 -31.24 -9.22
CA ALA A 367 34.08 -30.26 -8.30
C ALA A 367 34.51 -30.91 -6.96
N GLU A 368 33.69 -31.83 -6.43
CA GLU A 368 34.01 -32.59 -5.22
C GLU A 368 35.21 -33.52 -5.45
N GLY A 369 35.29 -34.14 -6.63
CA GLY A 369 36.43 -35.00 -7.01
C GLY A 369 37.74 -34.22 -7.14
N MET A 370 37.70 -32.90 -7.37
CA MET A 370 38.93 -32.09 -7.38
C MET A 370 39.61 -32.02 -6.02
N ASN A 371 38.86 -32.20 -4.92
CA ASN A 371 39.41 -32.22 -3.57
C ASN A 371 40.34 -33.43 -3.32
N GLU A 372 40.24 -34.48 -4.11
CA GLU A 372 41.07 -35.66 -4.02
C GLU A 372 42.39 -35.57 -4.87
N VAL A 373 42.59 -34.46 -5.58
CA VAL A 373 43.77 -34.23 -6.39
C VAL A 373 44.93 -33.70 -5.56
N ASP A 374 46.06 -34.40 -5.57
CA ASP A 374 47.28 -33.98 -4.84
C ASP A 374 47.73 -32.57 -5.22
N GLY A 375 47.91 -31.72 -4.21
CA GLY A 375 48.33 -30.35 -4.35
C GLY A 375 47.16 -29.34 -4.57
N TRP A 376 45.91 -29.79 -4.54
CA TRP A 376 44.75 -28.91 -4.60
C TRP A 376 44.48 -28.21 -3.24
N ASP A 377 44.36 -26.90 -3.26
CA ASP A 377 44.02 -26.12 -2.06
C ASP A 377 42.52 -25.78 -2.04
N PRO A 378 41.74 -26.39 -1.16
CA PRO A 378 40.30 -26.17 -1.10
C PRO A 378 39.91 -24.74 -0.67
N THR A 379 40.85 -23.94 -0.12
CA THR A 379 40.57 -22.55 0.29
C THR A 379 40.45 -21.58 -0.89
N HIS A 380 40.86 -22.00 -2.09
CA HIS A 380 40.77 -21.21 -3.33
C HIS A 380 39.63 -21.66 -4.26
N GLN A 381 38.68 -22.46 -3.78
CA GLN A 381 37.52 -22.85 -4.56
C GLN A 381 36.52 -21.69 -4.67
N HIS A 382 36.35 -21.12 -5.84
CA HIS A 382 35.23 -20.31 -6.24
C HIS A 382 34.38 -21.11 -7.25
N VAL A 383 33.46 -21.93 -6.71
CA VAL A 383 32.48 -22.65 -7.52
C VAL A 383 31.08 -22.12 -7.17
#